data_cc3eaf5c131c0c31612d6c72128794d5
#
_entry.id   cc3eaf5c131c0c31612d6c72128794d5
#
_cell.length_a   1.000
_cell.length_b   1.000
_cell.length_c   1.000
_cell.angle_alpha   90.00
_cell.angle_beta   90.00
_cell.angle_gamma   90.00
#
_symmetry.space_group_name_H-M   'P 1'
#
loop_
_entity.id
_entity.type
_entity.pdbx_description
1 polymer ?
#
loop_
_entity_poly.entity_id
_entity_poly.type
_entity_poly.pdbx_seq_one_letter_code
_entity_poly.pdbx_strand_id
1 'polypeptide(L)'
;MNSVLRGGGAALLVVWLSSASGSLAQAPQSSPHHTVVAADGIQWKPLRPGAEIAVVSGDPNKEGSPFVLRFRYRGKARIPPHWHPTDEHLTILNGTFRLGVGERGDESSTTALGSGAYAFVAAKMAHYAWTDGDTTVQVHGIGPFVINYVNPADDPNRAVKK
;
A
#
# COMPACT_ATOMS: atom_id res chain seq x y z
N MET A 1 -73.56 72.95 -4.02
CA MET A 1 -72.91 72.45 -5.24
C MET A 1 -71.71 71.69 -4.76
N ASN A 2 -71.85 70.38 -4.59
CA ASN A 2 -70.86 69.51 -3.89
C ASN A 2 -70.22 68.57 -4.89
N SER A 3 -68.90 68.68 -5.00
CA SER A 3 -68.08 67.78 -5.79
C SER A 3 -67.48 66.72 -4.86
N VAL A 4 -67.77 65.45 -5.12
CA VAL A 4 -67.29 64.33 -4.37
C VAL A 4 -66.10 63.73 -5.16
N LEU A 5 -64.91 63.81 -4.58
CA LEU A 5 -63.71 63.09 -5.07
C LEU A 5 -63.73 61.67 -4.54
N ARG A 6 -63.68 60.66 -5.44
CA ARG A 6 -63.46 59.27 -5.14
C ARG A 6 -61.98 59.03 -5.15
N GLY A 7 -61.41 58.61 -3.98
CA GLY A 7 -60.08 58.14 -3.84
C GLY A 7 -59.99 56.69 -4.27
N GLY A 8 -59.10 56.39 -5.26
CA GLY A 8 -58.75 55.05 -5.64
C GLY A 8 -57.59 54.57 -4.76
N GLY A 9 -57.86 53.57 -3.95
CA GLY A 9 -56.80 52.90 -3.19
C GLY A 9 -56.06 51.90 -4.05
N ALA A 10 -54.80 52.13 -4.30
CA ALA A 10 -53.90 51.14 -4.91
C ALA A 10 -53.41 50.18 -3.83
N ALA A 11 -53.85 48.95 -3.92
CA ALA A 11 -53.29 47.83 -3.06
C ALA A 11 -51.92 47.38 -3.58
N LEU A 12 -50.90 47.69 -2.81
CA LEU A 12 -49.55 47.16 -3.03
C LEU A 12 -49.50 45.72 -2.54
N LEU A 13 -49.40 44.77 -3.47
CA LEU A 13 -49.12 43.35 -3.19
C LEU A 13 -47.64 43.23 -2.90
N VAL A 14 -47.28 43.07 -1.64
CA VAL A 14 -45.89 42.70 -1.21
C VAL A 14 -45.71 41.20 -1.37
N VAL A 15 -45.02 40.78 -2.44
CA VAL A 15 -44.62 39.38 -2.64
C VAL A 15 -43.39 39.12 -1.78
N TRP A 16 -43.54 38.33 -0.72
CA TRP A 16 -42.43 37.80 0.07
C TRP A 16 -41.80 36.65 -0.71
N LEU A 17 -40.64 36.89 -1.31
CA LEU A 17 -39.75 35.82 -1.82
C LEU A 17 -39.06 35.18 -0.63
N SER A 18 -39.55 34.02 -0.21
CA SER A 18 -38.89 33.18 0.77
C SER A 18 -37.64 32.53 0.11
N SER A 19 -36.46 33.10 0.35
CA SER A 19 -35.21 32.50 -0.02
C SER A 19 -34.98 31.26 0.84
N ALA A 20 -35.26 30.09 0.32
CA ALA A 20 -34.86 28.82 0.94
C ALA A 20 -33.32 28.70 0.84
N SER A 21 -32.62 29.11 1.89
CA SER A 21 -31.19 28.82 2.05
C SER A 21 -31.02 27.33 2.27
N GLY A 22 -30.82 26.59 1.18
CA GLY A 22 -30.39 25.18 1.25
C GLY A 22 -29.03 25.09 1.92
N SER A 23 -29.01 24.65 3.17
CA SER A 23 -27.80 24.31 3.88
C SER A 23 -27.20 23.08 3.15
N LEU A 24 -26.15 23.30 2.35
CA LEU A 24 -25.34 22.21 1.82
C LEU A 24 -24.70 21.52 3.01
N ALA A 25 -25.19 20.34 3.37
CA ALA A 25 -24.58 19.51 4.37
C ALA A 25 -23.15 19.18 3.90
N GLN A 26 -22.16 19.77 4.57
CA GLN A 26 -20.76 19.51 4.32
C GLN A 26 -20.50 18.04 4.69
N ALA A 27 -20.03 17.25 3.71
CA ALA A 27 -19.63 15.88 3.97
C ALA A 27 -18.61 15.88 5.13
N PRO A 28 -18.66 14.90 6.05
CA PRO A 28 -17.73 14.85 7.16
C PRO A 28 -16.31 14.81 6.61
N GLN A 29 -15.55 15.87 6.84
CA GLN A 29 -14.13 15.92 6.54
C GLN A 29 -13.47 14.95 7.52
N SER A 30 -12.88 13.86 6.98
CA SER A 30 -12.02 12.99 7.78
C SER A 30 -10.90 13.85 8.37
N SER A 31 -10.78 13.85 9.69
CA SER A 31 -9.68 14.56 10.36
C SER A 31 -8.34 14.07 9.80
N PRO A 32 -7.37 14.96 9.58
CA PRO A 32 -6.04 14.56 9.17
C PRO A 32 -5.50 13.54 10.17
N HIS A 33 -5.14 12.37 9.65
CA HIS A 33 -4.72 11.24 10.46
C HIS A 33 -3.28 10.91 10.07
N HIS A 34 -2.39 10.79 11.07
CA HIS A 34 -1.03 10.33 10.89
C HIS A 34 -0.77 9.11 11.76
N THR A 35 0.10 8.21 11.30
CA THR A 35 0.52 7.04 12.06
C THR A 35 2.02 7.06 12.22
N VAL A 36 2.50 6.85 13.44
CA VAL A 36 3.91 6.68 13.76
C VAL A 36 4.13 5.26 14.27
N VAL A 37 5.02 4.53 13.61
CA VAL A 37 5.42 3.18 14.05
C VAL A 37 6.90 3.23 14.39
N ALA A 38 7.22 3.18 15.69
CA ALA A 38 8.58 3.08 16.17
C ALA A 38 9.20 1.72 15.78
N ALA A 39 10.53 1.66 15.67
CA ALA A 39 11.21 0.45 15.21
C ALA A 39 10.97 -0.77 16.14
N ASP A 40 10.87 -0.54 17.43
CA ASP A 40 10.55 -1.53 18.47
C ASP A 40 9.04 -1.87 18.54
N GLY A 41 8.19 -1.02 17.97
CA GLY A 41 6.74 -1.22 17.86
C GLY A 41 6.31 -2.12 16.69
N ILE A 42 7.24 -2.54 15.83
CA ILE A 42 6.91 -3.36 14.65
C ILE A 42 6.48 -4.77 15.09
N GLN A 43 5.30 -5.18 14.63
CA GLN A 43 4.71 -6.49 14.94
C GLN A 43 5.17 -7.54 13.92
N TRP A 44 6.23 -8.26 14.25
CA TRP A 44 6.78 -9.33 13.43
C TRP A 44 5.98 -10.62 13.56
N LYS A 45 5.73 -11.29 12.43
CA LYS A 45 5.09 -12.60 12.37
C LYS A 45 6.02 -13.59 11.66
N PRO A 46 6.10 -14.84 12.10
CA PRO A 46 6.84 -15.86 11.36
C PRO A 46 6.31 -15.99 9.94
N LEU A 47 7.20 -16.02 8.96
CA LEU A 47 6.89 -16.28 7.56
C LEU A 47 7.31 -17.71 7.17
N ARG A 48 8.55 -18.08 7.55
CA ARG A 48 9.15 -19.40 7.37
C ARG A 48 10.36 -19.50 8.33
N PRO A 49 10.99 -20.67 8.51
CA PRO A 49 12.20 -20.76 9.32
C PRO A 49 13.25 -19.74 8.88
N GLY A 50 13.73 -18.93 9.81
CA GLY A 50 14.71 -17.87 9.59
C GLY A 50 14.18 -16.61 8.89
N ALA A 51 12.88 -16.49 8.63
CA ALA A 51 12.29 -15.29 8.04
C ALA A 51 11.01 -14.86 8.74
N GLU A 52 10.85 -13.56 8.89
CA GLU A 52 9.69 -12.90 9.51
C GLU A 52 9.17 -11.79 8.60
N ILE A 53 7.89 -11.50 8.71
CA ILE A 53 7.20 -10.43 7.98
C ILE A 53 6.44 -9.53 8.94
N ALA A 54 6.35 -8.25 8.62
CA ALA A 54 5.49 -7.32 9.32
C ALA A 54 4.75 -6.41 8.33
N VAL A 55 3.46 -6.19 8.56
CA VAL A 55 2.71 -5.11 7.91
C VAL A 55 2.97 -3.84 8.71
N VAL A 56 3.63 -2.87 8.11
CA VAL A 56 3.96 -1.58 8.74
C VAL A 56 2.84 -0.58 8.50
N SER A 57 2.25 -0.60 7.30
CA SER A 57 1.15 0.31 6.94
C SER A 57 0.31 -0.30 5.82
N GLY A 58 -0.96 0.10 5.76
CA GLY A 58 -1.89 -0.30 4.71
C GLY A 58 -2.36 -1.74 4.78
N ASP A 59 -2.90 -2.24 3.67
CA ASP A 59 -3.39 -3.62 3.54
C ASP A 59 -2.82 -4.25 2.26
N PRO A 60 -1.83 -5.17 2.39
CA PRO A 60 -1.23 -5.82 1.24
C PRO A 60 -2.16 -6.80 0.51
N ASN A 61 -3.30 -7.17 1.10
CA ASN A 61 -4.24 -8.11 0.47
C ASN A 61 -5.36 -7.40 -0.31
N LYS A 62 -5.53 -6.09 -0.08
CA LYS A 62 -6.62 -5.32 -0.66
C LYS A 62 -6.19 -4.71 -1.99
N GLU A 63 -6.97 -4.99 -3.05
CA GLU A 63 -6.78 -4.38 -4.37
C GLU A 63 -6.83 -2.85 -4.30
N GLY A 64 -5.89 -2.19 -4.98
CA GLY A 64 -5.77 -0.74 -5.03
C GLY A 64 -5.30 -0.07 -3.73
N SER A 65 -5.05 -0.83 -2.66
CA SER A 65 -4.59 -0.28 -1.39
C SER A 65 -3.06 -0.14 -1.37
N PRO A 66 -2.51 1.02 -1.00
CA PRO A 66 -1.08 1.12 -0.74
C PRO A 66 -0.72 0.30 0.50
N PHE A 67 0.47 -0.30 0.48
CA PHE A 67 0.99 -1.04 1.62
C PHE A 67 2.48 -0.79 1.82
N VAL A 68 2.93 -1.02 3.06
CA VAL A 68 4.34 -1.13 3.44
C VAL A 68 4.52 -2.41 4.25
N LEU A 69 5.36 -3.31 3.74
CA LEU A 69 5.80 -4.52 4.42
C LEU A 69 7.25 -4.40 4.84
N ARG A 70 7.66 -5.14 5.85
CA ARG A 70 9.06 -5.43 6.13
C ARG A 70 9.28 -6.93 6.23
N PHE A 71 10.38 -7.37 5.64
CA PHE A 71 10.88 -8.74 5.76
C PHE A 71 12.19 -8.70 6.54
N ARG A 72 12.36 -9.64 7.45
CA ARG A 72 13.58 -9.82 8.21
C ARG A 72 14.05 -11.25 8.04
N TYR A 73 15.27 -11.41 7.56
CA TYR A 73 15.92 -12.68 7.34
C TYR A 73 17.05 -12.84 8.37
N ARG A 74 17.20 -14.05 8.95
CA ARG A 74 18.27 -14.42 9.85
C ARG A 74 19.27 -15.27 9.10
N GLY A 75 20.52 -14.78 9.01
CA GLY A 75 21.57 -15.44 8.27
C GLY A 75 21.37 -15.46 6.76
N LYS A 76 22.05 -16.39 6.09
CA LYS A 76 21.88 -16.60 4.65
C LYS A 76 20.52 -17.20 4.36
N ALA A 77 19.80 -16.58 3.46
CA ALA A 77 18.50 -17.05 2.99
C ALA A 77 18.43 -16.98 1.47
N ARG A 78 17.70 -17.92 0.87
CA ARG A 78 17.35 -17.92 -0.55
C ARG A 78 15.89 -17.58 -0.70
N ILE A 79 15.57 -16.62 -1.57
CA ILE A 79 14.23 -16.29 -2.03
C ILE A 79 14.12 -16.79 -3.46
N PRO A 80 13.39 -17.90 -3.71
CA PRO A 80 13.31 -18.51 -5.02
C PRO A 80 12.71 -17.61 -6.08
N PRO A 81 12.92 -17.90 -7.39
CA PRO A 81 12.31 -17.16 -8.48
C PRO A 81 10.79 -17.09 -8.35
N HIS A 82 10.29 -15.86 -8.36
CA HIS A 82 8.87 -15.55 -8.22
C HIS A 82 8.56 -14.22 -8.91
N TRP A 83 7.29 -13.89 -9.02
CA TRP A 83 6.81 -12.63 -9.55
C TRP A 83 5.56 -12.15 -8.79
N HIS A 84 5.28 -10.86 -8.89
CA HIS A 84 4.09 -10.23 -8.30
C HIS A 84 3.15 -9.69 -9.38
N PRO A 85 1.81 -9.66 -9.17
CA PRO A 85 0.88 -9.08 -10.13
C PRO A 85 1.01 -7.57 -10.26
N THR A 86 1.60 -6.89 -9.28
CA THR A 86 1.81 -5.44 -9.19
C THR A 86 3.29 -5.11 -9.07
N ASP A 87 3.64 -3.86 -9.27
CA ASP A 87 5.01 -3.36 -9.10
C ASP A 87 5.49 -3.51 -7.65
N GLU A 88 6.76 -3.81 -7.48
CA GLU A 88 7.42 -3.92 -6.19
C GLU A 88 8.55 -2.90 -6.06
N HIS A 89 8.55 -2.17 -4.96
CA HIS A 89 9.61 -1.26 -4.57
C HIS A 89 10.31 -1.79 -3.32
N LEU A 90 11.63 -1.96 -3.39
CA LEU A 90 12.44 -2.49 -2.30
C LEU A 90 13.40 -1.42 -1.77
N THR A 91 13.51 -1.34 -0.45
CA THR A 91 14.54 -0.54 0.22
C THR A 91 15.25 -1.42 1.24
N ILE A 92 16.56 -1.52 1.14
CA ILE A 92 17.36 -2.30 2.08
C ILE A 92 17.59 -1.47 3.33
N LEU A 93 17.03 -1.90 4.47
CA LEU A 93 17.14 -1.18 5.73
C LEU A 93 18.39 -1.61 6.52
N ASN A 94 18.78 -2.89 6.42
CA ASN A 94 19.96 -3.44 7.07
C ASN A 94 20.47 -4.67 6.30
N GLY A 95 21.76 -4.90 6.37
CA GLY A 95 22.41 -6.08 5.77
C GLY A 95 22.66 -5.95 4.27
N THR A 96 22.78 -7.09 3.60
CA THR A 96 23.02 -7.18 2.14
C THR A 96 21.96 -8.08 1.51
N PHE A 97 21.23 -7.53 0.56
CA PHE A 97 20.22 -8.21 -0.24
C PHE A 97 20.71 -8.33 -1.69
N ARG A 98 20.91 -9.55 -2.16
CA ARG A 98 21.34 -9.82 -3.54
C ARG A 98 20.13 -10.05 -4.42
N LEU A 99 19.84 -9.13 -5.30
CA LEU A 99 18.69 -9.20 -6.21
C LEU A 99 19.12 -9.66 -7.59
N GLY A 100 18.45 -10.67 -8.11
CA GLY A 100 18.60 -11.15 -9.49
C GLY A 100 17.26 -11.15 -10.24
N VAL A 101 17.33 -10.98 -11.56
CA VAL A 101 16.16 -11.00 -12.46
C VAL A 101 16.19 -12.27 -13.31
N GLY A 102 15.01 -12.85 -13.53
CA GLY A 102 14.82 -14.04 -14.35
C GLY A 102 14.31 -15.25 -13.56
N GLU A 103 14.17 -16.36 -14.24
CA GLU A 103 13.48 -17.55 -13.74
C GLU A 103 14.41 -18.64 -13.18
N ARG A 104 15.71 -18.57 -13.46
CA ARG A 104 16.67 -19.64 -13.11
C ARG A 104 17.22 -19.57 -11.69
N GLY A 105 17.19 -18.38 -11.07
CA GLY A 105 17.65 -18.24 -9.68
C GLY A 105 19.15 -18.47 -9.50
N ASP A 106 19.98 -17.83 -10.31
CA ASP A 106 21.44 -17.94 -10.26
C ASP A 106 22.04 -16.90 -9.32
N GLU A 107 22.65 -17.34 -8.21
CA GLU A 107 23.25 -16.43 -7.22
C GLU A 107 24.39 -15.59 -7.83
N SER A 108 25.15 -16.14 -8.79
CA SER A 108 26.26 -15.44 -9.44
C SER A 108 25.79 -14.26 -10.33
N SER A 109 24.53 -14.29 -10.74
CA SER A 109 23.87 -13.27 -11.59
C SER A 109 23.07 -12.25 -10.79
N THR A 110 23.43 -12.02 -9.51
CA THR A 110 22.75 -11.07 -8.64
C THR A 110 23.54 -9.78 -8.45
N THR A 111 22.82 -8.68 -8.22
CA THR A 111 23.40 -7.42 -7.77
C THR A 111 23.28 -7.31 -6.25
N ALA A 112 24.40 -7.07 -5.57
CA ALA A 112 24.42 -6.86 -4.13
C ALA A 112 23.93 -5.44 -3.78
N LEU A 113 22.92 -5.35 -2.94
CA LEU A 113 22.28 -4.12 -2.47
C LEU A 113 22.51 -4.01 -0.96
N GLY A 114 23.27 -3.01 -0.53
CA GLY A 114 23.52 -2.72 0.88
C GLY A 114 22.45 -1.81 1.50
N SER A 115 22.61 -1.52 2.79
CA SER A 115 21.70 -0.61 3.52
C SER A 115 21.58 0.75 2.83
N GLY A 116 20.35 1.25 2.68
CA GLY A 116 20.01 2.48 1.96
C GLY A 116 19.81 2.30 0.45
N ALA A 117 20.19 1.14 -0.12
CA ALA A 117 19.95 0.87 -1.54
C ALA A 117 18.44 0.68 -1.82
N TYR A 118 18.07 1.02 -3.06
CA TYR A 118 16.72 0.88 -3.58
C TYR A 118 16.73 0.04 -4.85
N ALA A 119 15.67 -0.75 -5.05
CA ALA A 119 15.38 -1.43 -6.30
C ALA A 119 13.90 -1.34 -6.66
N PHE A 120 13.63 -1.39 -7.95
CA PHE A 120 12.29 -1.48 -8.51
C PHE A 120 12.19 -2.74 -9.36
N VAL A 121 11.12 -3.50 -9.16
CA VAL A 121 10.78 -4.67 -9.96
C VAL A 121 9.39 -4.47 -10.54
N ALA A 122 9.28 -4.46 -11.85
CA ALA A 122 8.01 -4.26 -12.54
C ALA A 122 7.07 -5.46 -12.32
N ALA A 123 5.78 -5.20 -12.37
CA ALA A 123 4.74 -6.22 -12.33
C ALA A 123 5.02 -7.37 -13.29
N LYS A 124 4.83 -8.60 -12.82
CA LYS A 124 5.03 -9.86 -13.58
C LYS A 124 6.48 -10.16 -13.99
N MET A 125 7.44 -9.34 -13.59
CA MET A 125 8.86 -9.63 -13.81
C MET A 125 9.34 -10.69 -12.82
N ALA A 126 9.79 -11.83 -13.32
CA ALA A 126 10.39 -12.87 -12.49
C ALA A 126 11.71 -12.38 -11.89
N HIS A 127 11.86 -12.55 -10.59
CA HIS A 127 13.06 -12.16 -9.84
C HIS A 127 13.29 -13.11 -8.67
N TYR A 128 14.46 -13.03 -8.10
CA TYR A 128 14.91 -13.89 -7.01
C TYR A 128 15.96 -13.17 -6.17
N ALA A 129 16.21 -13.66 -4.96
CA ALA A 129 17.20 -13.03 -4.12
C ALA A 129 17.93 -14.00 -3.18
N TRP A 130 19.05 -13.52 -2.64
CA TRP A 130 19.76 -14.08 -1.49
C TRP A 130 20.05 -13.01 -0.46
N THR A 131 20.27 -13.43 0.76
CA THR A 131 20.85 -12.58 1.80
C THR A 131 22.22 -13.12 2.20
N ASP A 132 23.19 -12.23 2.43
CA ASP A 132 24.55 -12.64 2.86
C ASP A 132 24.66 -12.86 4.37
N GLY A 133 23.65 -12.44 5.13
CA GLY A 133 23.55 -12.50 6.57
C GLY A 133 22.24 -11.94 7.05
N ASP A 134 22.15 -11.52 8.30
CA ASP A 134 20.97 -10.86 8.85
C ASP A 134 20.60 -9.62 8.03
N THR A 135 19.42 -9.64 7.41
CA THR A 135 19.00 -8.63 6.45
C THR A 135 17.56 -8.20 6.71
N THR A 136 17.31 -6.90 6.64
CA THR A 136 15.96 -6.34 6.70
C THR A 136 15.69 -5.53 5.44
N VAL A 137 14.59 -5.87 4.75
CA VAL A 137 14.12 -5.21 3.52
C VAL A 137 12.73 -4.64 3.77
N GLN A 138 12.50 -3.41 3.34
CA GLN A 138 11.17 -2.83 3.25
C GLN A 138 10.67 -2.95 1.82
N VAL A 139 9.47 -3.47 1.66
CA VAL A 139 8.74 -3.58 0.39
C VAL A 139 7.52 -2.69 0.48
N HIS A 140 7.26 -1.92 -0.56
CA HIS A 140 6.03 -1.17 -0.69
C HIS A 140 5.49 -1.21 -2.12
N GLY A 141 4.21 -0.99 -2.26
CA GLY A 141 3.51 -1.05 -3.54
C GLY A 141 2.01 -0.85 -3.37
N ILE A 142 1.29 -1.25 -4.40
CA ILE A 142 -0.18 -1.27 -4.41
C ILE A 142 -0.63 -2.74 -4.40
N GLY A 143 -1.53 -3.09 -3.49
CA GLY A 143 -2.05 -4.46 -3.36
C GLY A 143 -2.91 -4.90 -4.55
N PRO A 144 -3.11 -6.20 -4.71
CA PRO A 144 -2.72 -7.26 -3.78
C PRO A 144 -1.25 -7.68 -3.95
N PHE A 145 -0.54 -7.87 -2.83
CA PHE A 145 0.82 -8.42 -2.82
C PHE A 145 0.75 -9.95 -2.78
N VAL A 146 0.89 -10.56 -3.94
CA VAL A 146 0.85 -12.02 -4.13
C VAL A 146 2.20 -12.49 -4.63
N ILE A 147 2.73 -13.57 -4.04
CA ILE A 147 3.96 -14.23 -4.49
C ILE A 147 3.58 -15.41 -5.37
N ASN A 148 3.94 -15.35 -6.65
CA ASN A 148 3.73 -16.41 -7.62
C ASN A 148 5.08 -17.07 -7.93
N TYR A 149 5.35 -18.24 -7.37
CA TYR A 149 6.60 -18.95 -7.61
C TYR A 149 6.68 -19.48 -9.03
N VAL A 150 7.83 -19.29 -9.69
CA VAL A 150 8.10 -19.83 -11.03
C VAL A 150 8.09 -21.35 -10.99
N ASN A 151 8.79 -21.95 -10.01
CA ASN A 151 8.65 -23.37 -9.72
C ASN A 151 7.64 -23.57 -8.59
N PRO A 152 6.49 -24.23 -8.85
CA PRO A 152 5.48 -24.46 -7.83
C PRO A 152 5.99 -25.28 -6.62
N ALA A 153 7.09 -26.00 -6.74
CA ALA A 153 7.69 -26.74 -5.63
C ALA A 153 8.35 -25.83 -4.58
N ASP A 154 8.66 -24.58 -4.96
CA ASP A 154 9.21 -23.56 -4.07
C ASP A 154 8.16 -22.87 -3.18
N ASP A 155 6.86 -23.08 -3.45
CA ASP A 155 5.75 -22.52 -2.65
C ASP A 155 5.68 -23.23 -1.27
N PRO A 156 5.97 -22.54 -0.15
CA PRO A 156 5.93 -23.14 1.17
C PRO A 156 4.52 -23.56 1.59
N ASN A 157 3.46 -23.00 0.97
CA ASN A 157 2.08 -23.34 1.28
C ASN A 157 1.56 -24.55 0.49
N ARG A 158 2.33 -25.06 -0.49
CA ARG A 158 1.93 -26.21 -1.30
C ARG A 158 1.84 -27.52 -0.51
N ALA A 159 2.67 -27.68 0.51
CA ALA A 159 2.71 -28.89 1.34
C ALA A 159 1.49 -29.06 2.27
N VAL A 160 0.66 -28.02 2.43
CA VAL A 160 -0.50 -28.03 3.33
C VAL A 160 -1.78 -28.50 2.63
N LYS A 161 -1.76 -28.64 1.30
CA LYS A 161 -2.91 -29.17 0.53
C LYS A 161 -2.79 -30.68 0.38
N LYS A 162 -2.92 -31.42 1.49
CA LYS A 162 -3.21 -32.85 1.51
C LYS A 162 -4.60 -33.12 2.04
#